data_73725e39009f137c75017d7abca72618
#
_entry.id   73725e39009f137c75017d7abca72618
#
_cell.length_a   1.000
_cell.length_b   1.000
_cell.length_c   1.000
_cell.angle_alpha   90.00
_cell.angle_beta   90.00
_cell.angle_gamma   90.00
#
_symmetry.space_group_name_H-M   'P 1'
#
loop_
_entity.id
_entity.type
_entity.pdbx_description
1 polymer ?
#
loop_
_entity_poly.entity_id
_entity_poly.type
_entity_poly.pdbx_seq_one_letter_code
_entity_poly.pdbx_strand_id
1 'polypeptide(L)'
;MKIPRDVGELTTLFEKYGAPDPEGWARSQAEEGIPQLQRFLFLRQAWSLVVRDRDTDWVQAAIRHAERDPDGPYAGVGQALRRCLAKGVPAEDLTEIVRGNQAELLFQFCYLLDDPAFPEEELGELAWGLFQVDEEGRPTPTRIQSLYESVLETDPAGRKMRPPEGQ
;
A
#
# COMPACT_ATOMS: atom_id res chain seq x y z
N MET A 1 3.48 -22.66 0.26
CA MET A 1 2.43 -22.89 -0.78
C MET A 1 3.09 -22.82 -2.14
N LYS A 2 2.94 -23.84 -2.98
CA LYS A 2 3.46 -23.79 -4.36
C LYS A 2 2.51 -22.91 -5.21
N ILE A 3 3.06 -21.90 -5.88
CA ILE A 3 2.29 -21.00 -6.74
C ILE A 3 1.93 -21.77 -8.03
N PRO A 4 0.65 -21.78 -8.43
CA PRO A 4 0.22 -22.39 -9.69
C PRO A 4 0.89 -21.76 -10.91
N ARG A 5 0.84 -22.45 -12.04
CA ARG A 5 1.30 -21.94 -13.35
C ARG A 5 0.17 -21.87 -14.38
N ASP A 6 -0.92 -22.54 -14.11
CA ASP A 6 -2.11 -22.53 -14.95
C ASP A 6 -2.92 -21.25 -14.73
N VAL A 7 -3.42 -20.66 -15.82
CA VAL A 7 -4.17 -19.39 -15.78
C VAL A 7 -5.44 -19.53 -14.94
N GLY A 8 -6.18 -20.65 -15.07
CA GLY A 8 -7.43 -20.85 -14.33
C GLY A 8 -7.22 -21.01 -12.84
N GLU A 9 -6.18 -21.76 -12.44
CA GLU A 9 -5.81 -21.89 -11.01
C GLU A 9 -5.33 -20.56 -10.42
N LEU A 10 -4.56 -19.78 -11.19
CA LEU A 10 -4.11 -18.45 -10.79
C LEU A 10 -5.30 -17.48 -10.67
N THR A 11 -6.23 -17.47 -11.64
CA THR A 11 -7.45 -16.65 -11.60
C THR A 11 -8.23 -16.93 -10.32
N THR A 12 -8.50 -18.21 -10.02
CA THR A 12 -9.18 -18.61 -8.78
C THR A 12 -8.45 -18.10 -7.52
N LEU A 13 -7.13 -18.10 -7.55
CA LEU A 13 -6.32 -17.61 -6.43
C LEU A 13 -6.42 -16.09 -6.28
N PHE A 14 -6.36 -15.34 -7.38
CA PHE A 14 -6.54 -13.90 -7.39
C PHE A 14 -7.94 -13.49 -6.93
N GLU A 15 -9.00 -14.17 -7.42
CA GLU A 15 -10.39 -13.96 -6.97
C GLU A 15 -10.53 -14.19 -5.47
N LYS A 16 -9.98 -15.29 -4.96
CA LYS A 16 -10.01 -15.63 -3.53
C LYS A 16 -9.42 -14.50 -2.65
N TYR A 17 -8.41 -13.81 -3.14
CA TYR A 17 -7.75 -12.74 -2.39
C TYR A 17 -8.24 -11.34 -2.74
N GLY A 18 -9.21 -11.21 -3.66
CA GLY A 18 -9.88 -9.96 -4.01
C GLY A 18 -9.06 -9.06 -4.94
N ALA A 19 -8.32 -9.64 -5.87
CA ALA A 19 -7.63 -8.86 -6.89
C ALA A 19 -8.64 -8.11 -7.79
N PRO A 20 -8.34 -6.88 -8.25
CA PRO A 20 -9.27 -6.08 -9.06
C PRO A 20 -9.46 -6.63 -10.49
N ASP A 21 -8.44 -7.29 -11.05
CA ASP A 21 -8.48 -7.95 -12.36
C ASP A 21 -7.85 -9.35 -12.28
N PRO A 22 -8.58 -10.34 -11.74
CA PRO A 22 -8.04 -11.68 -11.50
C PRO A 22 -7.53 -12.37 -12.77
N GLU A 23 -8.30 -12.29 -13.87
CA GLU A 23 -7.97 -12.97 -15.13
C GLU A 23 -6.77 -12.31 -15.82
N GLY A 24 -6.75 -10.97 -15.93
CA GLY A 24 -5.66 -10.23 -16.54
C GLY A 24 -4.34 -10.47 -15.82
N TRP A 25 -4.35 -10.45 -14.50
CA TRP A 25 -3.14 -10.70 -13.71
C TRP A 25 -2.69 -12.16 -13.74
N ALA A 26 -3.61 -13.09 -13.77
CA ALA A 26 -3.31 -14.52 -13.94
C ALA A 26 -2.63 -14.79 -15.28
N ARG A 27 -3.17 -14.19 -16.35
CA ARG A 27 -2.61 -14.32 -17.71
C ARG A 27 -1.21 -13.70 -17.80
N SER A 28 -1.04 -12.48 -17.31
CA SER A 28 0.27 -11.82 -17.28
C SER A 28 1.32 -12.65 -16.52
N GLN A 29 0.94 -13.23 -15.38
CA GLN A 29 1.86 -14.12 -14.64
C GLN A 29 2.22 -15.39 -15.40
N ALA A 30 1.25 -16.04 -16.05
CA ALA A 30 1.46 -17.31 -16.72
C ALA A 30 2.23 -17.16 -18.05
N GLU A 31 1.93 -16.12 -18.82
CA GLU A 31 2.44 -15.92 -20.18
C GLU A 31 3.70 -15.04 -20.23
N GLU A 32 3.77 -13.98 -19.39
CA GLU A 32 4.87 -13.02 -19.38
C GLU A 32 5.89 -13.31 -18.26
N GLY A 33 5.55 -14.15 -17.30
CA GLY A 33 6.43 -14.50 -16.17
C GLY A 33 6.56 -13.39 -15.12
N ILE A 34 5.69 -12.38 -15.16
CA ILE A 34 5.67 -11.31 -14.15
C ILE A 34 5.12 -11.87 -12.84
N PRO A 35 5.75 -11.65 -11.67
CA PRO A 35 5.31 -12.20 -10.38
C PRO A 35 4.09 -11.43 -9.82
N GLN A 36 2.97 -11.44 -10.56
CA GLN A 36 1.77 -10.65 -10.25
C GLN A 36 1.15 -11.01 -8.90
N LEU A 37 1.18 -12.29 -8.52
CA LEU A 37 0.62 -12.71 -7.23
C LEU A 37 1.40 -12.08 -6.06
N GLN A 38 2.73 -12.08 -6.13
CA GLN A 38 3.58 -11.47 -5.10
C GLN A 38 3.38 -9.94 -5.07
N ARG A 39 3.30 -9.30 -6.23
CA ARG A 39 3.01 -7.86 -6.34
C ARG A 39 1.67 -7.53 -5.68
N PHE A 40 0.63 -8.25 -6.04
CA PHE A 40 -0.71 -8.06 -5.47
C PHE A 40 -0.74 -8.27 -3.96
N LEU A 41 -0.18 -9.38 -3.47
CA LEU A 41 -0.20 -9.70 -2.04
C LEU A 41 0.61 -8.67 -1.23
N PHE A 42 1.74 -8.19 -1.76
CA PHE A 42 2.50 -7.11 -1.15
C PHE A 42 1.65 -5.82 -1.04
N LEU A 43 1.06 -5.39 -2.16
CA LEU A 43 0.24 -4.16 -2.19
C LEU A 43 -1.01 -4.28 -1.30
N ARG A 44 -1.68 -5.42 -1.31
CA ARG A 44 -2.81 -5.70 -0.42
C ARG A 44 -2.41 -5.56 1.05
N GLN A 45 -1.23 -6.07 1.42
CA GLN A 45 -0.71 -5.94 2.78
C GLN A 45 -0.32 -4.49 3.08
N ALA A 46 0.31 -3.80 2.14
CA ALA A 46 0.68 -2.39 2.28
C ALA A 46 -0.55 -1.48 2.44
N TRP A 47 -1.60 -1.71 1.66
CA TRP A 47 -2.88 -1.01 1.80
C TRP A 47 -3.57 -1.23 3.16
N SER A 48 -3.31 -2.36 3.83
CA SER A 48 -3.85 -2.57 5.18
C SER A 48 -3.26 -1.63 6.23
N LEU A 49 -2.15 -0.94 5.92
CA LEU A 49 -1.51 0.07 6.77
C LEU A 49 -2.04 1.48 6.50
N VAL A 50 -2.76 1.68 5.40
CA VAL A 50 -3.39 2.94 5.04
C VAL A 50 -4.75 3.05 5.72
N VAL A 51 -5.10 4.23 6.21
CA VAL A 51 -6.42 4.50 6.77
C VAL A 51 -7.50 4.10 5.76
N ARG A 52 -8.51 3.36 6.24
CA ARG A 52 -9.60 2.88 5.37
C ARG A 52 -10.46 4.03 4.87
N ASP A 53 -11.02 3.85 3.70
CA ASP A 53 -11.94 4.81 3.12
C ASP A 53 -13.12 5.06 4.06
N ARG A 54 -13.45 6.33 4.32
CA ARG A 54 -14.54 6.77 5.20
C ARG A 54 -14.47 6.28 6.66
N ASP A 55 -13.40 5.61 7.06
CA ASP A 55 -13.19 5.22 8.45
C ASP A 55 -12.71 6.44 9.25
N THR A 56 -13.47 6.84 10.27
CA THR A 56 -13.12 7.95 11.16
C THR A 56 -12.68 7.48 12.55
N ASP A 57 -12.72 6.19 12.83
CA ASP A 57 -12.40 5.63 14.16
C ASP A 57 -10.95 5.85 14.56
N TRP A 58 -10.05 5.90 13.57
CA TRP A 58 -8.63 6.17 13.79
C TRP A 58 -8.40 7.55 14.44
N VAL A 59 -9.24 8.55 14.12
CA VAL A 59 -9.17 9.91 14.70
C VAL A 59 -9.31 9.85 16.21
N GLN A 60 -10.35 9.16 16.67
CA GLN A 60 -10.59 9.00 18.10
C GLN A 60 -9.53 8.10 18.76
N ALA A 61 -9.03 7.09 18.03
CA ALA A 61 -7.95 6.24 18.53
C ALA A 61 -6.67 7.04 18.76
N ALA A 62 -6.30 7.92 17.83
CA ALA A 62 -5.12 8.79 17.94
C ALA A 62 -5.28 9.81 19.11
N ILE A 63 -6.46 10.38 19.28
CA ILE A 63 -6.75 11.29 20.40
C ILE A 63 -6.61 10.57 21.74
N ARG A 64 -7.22 9.39 21.89
CA ARG A 64 -7.07 8.57 23.12
C ARG A 64 -5.63 8.16 23.39
N HIS A 65 -4.84 7.91 22.34
CA HIS A 65 -3.40 7.63 22.49
C HIS A 65 -2.68 8.82 23.12
N ALA A 66 -2.88 10.02 22.57
CA ALA A 66 -2.29 11.24 23.07
C ALA A 66 -2.76 11.63 24.48
N GLU A 67 -3.97 11.24 24.88
CA GLU A 67 -4.47 11.47 26.27
C GLU A 67 -3.79 10.56 27.28
N ARG A 68 -3.48 9.32 26.89
CA ARG A 68 -2.78 8.36 27.78
C ARG A 68 -1.32 8.66 27.96
N ASP A 69 -0.66 9.16 26.91
CA ASP A 69 0.77 9.49 26.90
C ASP A 69 1.00 10.80 26.12
N PRO A 70 0.78 11.97 26.79
CA PRO A 70 0.81 13.26 26.10
C PRO A 70 2.18 13.67 25.52
N ASP A 71 3.26 13.12 26.05
CA ASP A 71 4.63 13.38 25.64
C ASP A 71 5.25 12.23 24.83
N GLY A 72 4.48 11.17 24.60
CA GLY A 72 4.91 9.98 23.91
C GLY A 72 5.00 10.14 22.38
N PRO A 73 5.60 9.15 21.71
CA PRO A 73 5.66 9.14 20.25
C PRO A 73 4.27 9.26 19.64
N TYR A 74 4.14 10.10 18.60
CA TYR A 74 2.89 10.37 17.88
C TYR A 74 1.77 11.07 18.67
N ALA A 75 1.95 11.44 19.95
CA ALA A 75 0.96 12.19 20.72
C ALA A 75 0.58 13.52 20.04
N GLY A 76 1.51 14.17 19.36
CA GLY A 76 1.27 15.39 18.58
C GLY A 76 0.17 15.24 17.53
N VAL A 77 0.00 14.03 16.94
CA VAL A 77 -1.07 13.76 15.98
C VAL A 77 -2.43 13.85 16.66
N GLY A 78 -2.64 13.13 17.76
CA GLY A 78 -3.91 13.16 18.49
C GLY A 78 -4.24 14.56 19.03
N GLN A 79 -3.25 15.31 19.53
CA GLN A 79 -3.42 16.68 19.96
C GLN A 79 -3.83 17.62 18.80
N ALA A 80 -3.26 17.43 17.60
CA ALA A 80 -3.62 18.21 16.41
C ALA A 80 -5.05 17.89 15.96
N LEU A 81 -5.41 16.61 15.88
CA LEU A 81 -6.74 16.15 15.51
C LEU A 81 -7.82 16.74 16.46
N ARG A 82 -7.57 16.73 17.78
CA ARG A 82 -8.48 17.37 18.75
C ARG A 82 -8.69 18.85 18.45
N ARG A 83 -7.61 19.60 18.13
CA ARG A 83 -7.75 21.01 17.75
C ARG A 83 -8.51 21.23 16.45
N CYS A 84 -8.35 20.35 15.46
CA CYS A 84 -9.10 20.41 14.21
C CYS A 84 -10.59 20.19 14.45
N LEU A 85 -10.95 19.14 15.18
CA LEU A 85 -12.35 18.87 15.55
C LEU A 85 -12.98 20.02 16.35
N ALA A 86 -12.24 20.60 17.30
CA ALA A 86 -12.71 21.73 18.09
C ALA A 86 -12.96 23.00 17.23
N LYS A 87 -12.33 23.10 16.06
CA LYS A 87 -12.56 24.17 15.07
C LYS A 87 -13.64 23.81 14.06
N GLY A 88 -14.32 22.67 14.20
CA GLY A 88 -15.40 22.23 13.33
C GLY A 88 -14.94 21.54 12.04
N VAL A 89 -13.67 21.14 11.92
CA VAL A 89 -13.21 20.34 10.76
C VAL A 89 -13.83 18.92 10.87
N PRO A 90 -14.56 18.45 9.84
CA PRO A 90 -15.15 17.11 9.85
C PRO A 90 -14.08 16.02 9.93
N ALA A 91 -14.38 14.92 10.63
CA ALA A 91 -13.46 13.78 10.72
C ALA A 91 -13.26 13.09 9.37
N GLU A 92 -14.26 13.15 8.49
CA GLU A 92 -14.22 12.65 7.12
C GLU A 92 -13.19 13.39 6.28
N ASP A 93 -13.10 14.71 6.39
CA ASP A 93 -12.09 15.53 5.68
C ASP A 93 -10.68 15.18 6.17
N LEU A 94 -10.52 15.00 7.49
CA LEU A 94 -9.25 14.58 8.08
C LEU A 94 -8.86 13.17 7.57
N THR A 95 -9.82 12.28 7.43
CA THR A 95 -9.61 10.93 6.89
C THR A 95 -9.18 10.99 5.43
N GLU A 96 -9.83 11.81 4.59
CA GLU A 96 -9.47 11.94 3.18
C GLU A 96 -8.04 12.49 3.01
N ILE A 97 -7.69 13.53 3.78
CA ILE A 97 -6.33 14.12 3.77
C ILE A 97 -5.28 13.08 4.19
N VAL A 98 -5.50 12.38 5.30
CA VAL A 98 -4.52 11.42 5.82
C VAL A 98 -4.40 10.21 4.90
N ARG A 99 -5.52 9.68 4.41
CA ARG A 99 -5.53 8.59 3.45
C ARG A 99 -4.80 8.97 2.17
N GLY A 100 -5.06 10.16 1.61
CA GLY A 100 -4.39 10.66 0.42
C GLY A 100 -2.88 10.73 0.59
N ASN A 101 -2.41 11.32 1.69
CA ASN A 101 -0.98 11.40 1.99
C ASN A 101 -0.35 10.01 2.20
N GLN A 102 -1.05 9.09 2.84
CA GLN A 102 -0.55 7.72 3.03
C GLN A 102 -0.48 6.93 1.72
N ALA A 103 -1.46 7.09 0.83
CA ALA A 103 -1.46 6.48 -0.49
C ALA A 103 -0.33 7.02 -1.37
N GLU A 104 -0.11 8.34 -1.34
CA GLU A 104 1.02 8.98 -2.03
C GLU A 104 2.36 8.48 -1.47
N LEU A 105 2.49 8.40 -0.15
CA LEU A 105 3.70 7.86 0.49
C LEU A 105 3.92 6.40 0.10
N LEU A 106 2.87 5.57 0.05
CA LEU A 106 2.96 4.18 -0.41
C LEU A 106 3.47 4.12 -1.85
N PHE A 107 2.94 4.98 -2.75
CA PHE A 107 3.43 5.07 -4.13
C PHE A 107 4.92 5.39 -4.17
N GLN A 108 5.38 6.42 -3.43
CA GLN A 108 6.77 6.83 -3.39
C GLN A 108 7.69 5.72 -2.82
N PHE A 109 7.25 5.00 -1.79
CA PHE A 109 8.01 3.86 -1.27
C PHE A 109 8.10 2.71 -2.27
N CYS A 110 7.00 2.41 -2.99
CA CYS A 110 7.04 1.39 -4.04
C CYS A 110 7.99 1.79 -5.17
N TYR A 111 8.03 3.07 -5.53
CA TYR A 111 8.99 3.58 -6.51
C TYR A 111 10.44 3.45 -6.00
N LEU A 112 10.69 3.84 -4.75
CA LEU A 112 12.02 3.74 -4.12
C LEU A 112 12.54 2.30 -4.04
N LEU A 113 11.66 1.29 -3.93
CA LEU A 113 12.05 -0.12 -3.96
C LEU A 113 12.61 -0.57 -5.32
N ASP A 114 12.23 0.12 -6.39
CA ASP A 114 12.69 -0.19 -7.75
C ASP A 114 13.90 0.63 -8.17
N ASP A 115 13.94 1.90 -7.77
CA ASP A 115 14.97 2.86 -8.16
C ASP A 115 15.38 3.73 -6.97
N PRO A 116 16.59 3.56 -6.43
CA PRO A 116 17.09 4.40 -5.36
C PRO A 116 17.25 5.87 -5.75
N ALA A 117 17.43 6.15 -7.05
CA ALA A 117 17.52 7.50 -7.63
C ALA A 117 18.44 8.46 -6.82
N PHE A 118 19.63 8.01 -6.46
CA PHE A 118 20.57 8.85 -5.72
C PHE A 118 20.96 10.08 -6.55
N PRO A 119 20.90 11.30 -5.97
CA PRO A 119 21.33 12.52 -6.64
C PRO A 119 22.85 12.61 -6.76
N GLU A 120 23.60 11.89 -5.93
CA GLU A 120 25.05 11.85 -5.92
C GLU A 120 25.57 10.88 -6.99
N GLU A 121 26.34 11.37 -7.97
CA GLU A 121 26.85 10.58 -9.10
C GLU A 121 27.72 9.39 -8.63
N GLU A 122 28.49 9.55 -7.57
CA GLU A 122 29.33 8.51 -6.99
C GLU A 122 28.54 7.34 -6.36
N LEU A 123 27.26 7.53 -6.07
CA LEU A 123 26.37 6.49 -5.54
C LEU A 123 25.58 5.76 -6.63
N GLY A 124 25.71 6.14 -7.88
CA GLY A 124 24.92 5.61 -8.99
C GLY A 124 25.07 4.10 -9.25
N GLU A 125 26.14 3.46 -8.71
CA GLU A 125 26.31 2.01 -8.77
C GLU A 125 25.61 1.26 -7.63
N LEU A 126 25.12 1.97 -6.59
CA LEU A 126 24.39 1.36 -5.49
C LEU A 126 22.95 1.11 -5.89
N ALA A 127 22.50 -0.12 -5.72
CA ALA A 127 21.13 -0.52 -6.02
C ALA A 127 20.59 -1.51 -5.00
N TRP A 128 19.28 -1.56 -4.90
CA TRP A 128 18.55 -2.56 -4.12
C TRP A 128 17.35 -3.08 -4.92
N GLY A 129 16.59 -3.97 -4.33
CA GLY A 129 15.38 -4.48 -4.93
C GLY A 129 14.64 -5.42 -4.00
N LEU A 130 13.36 -5.61 -4.27
CA LEU A 130 12.53 -6.58 -3.57
C LEU A 130 12.59 -7.92 -4.33
N PHE A 131 12.88 -9.00 -3.63
CA PHE A 131 12.99 -10.34 -4.20
C PHE A 131 12.08 -11.33 -3.48
N GLN A 132 11.58 -12.31 -4.22
CA GLN A 132 11.00 -13.50 -3.61
C GLN A 132 12.09 -14.25 -2.83
N VAL A 133 11.72 -14.83 -1.70
CA VAL A 133 12.62 -15.68 -0.91
C VAL A 133 12.17 -17.13 -0.97
N ASP A 134 13.13 -18.06 -0.82
CA ASP A 134 12.89 -19.50 -0.67
C ASP A 134 12.43 -19.85 0.76
N GLU A 135 12.27 -21.15 1.05
CA GLU A 135 11.84 -21.66 2.36
C GLU A 135 12.87 -21.38 3.47
N GLU A 136 14.14 -21.16 3.11
CA GLU A 136 15.23 -20.80 4.02
C GLU A 136 15.43 -19.26 4.14
N GLY A 137 14.56 -18.45 3.49
CA GLY A 137 14.63 -16.99 3.54
C GLY A 137 15.70 -16.38 2.65
N ARG A 138 16.28 -17.13 1.70
CA ARG A 138 17.28 -16.62 0.77
C ARG A 138 16.63 -16.01 -0.48
N PRO A 139 17.13 -14.90 -1.01
CA PRO A 139 16.61 -14.31 -2.25
C PRO A 139 16.66 -15.32 -3.40
N THR A 140 15.56 -15.41 -4.16
CA THR A 140 15.51 -16.11 -5.43
C THR A 140 15.84 -15.15 -6.57
N PRO A 141 16.07 -15.61 -7.81
CA PRO A 141 16.24 -14.72 -8.96
C PRO A 141 14.99 -13.91 -9.33
N THR A 142 13.81 -14.21 -8.74
CA THR A 142 12.56 -13.52 -9.05
C THR A 142 12.51 -12.17 -8.33
N ARG A 143 12.70 -11.09 -9.09
CA ARG A 143 12.53 -9.71 -8.61
C ARG A 143 11.05 -9.31 -8.65
N ILE A 144 10.57 -8.69 -7.56
CA ILE A 144 9.24 -8.10 -7.45
C ILE A 144 9.43 -6.61 -7.72
N GLN A 145 9.02 -6.16 -8.89
CA GLN A 145 9.27 -4.79 -9.37
C GLN A 145 8.00 -4.13 -9.91
N SER A 146 8.07 -2.84 -10.23
CA SER A 146 6.96 -2.02 -10.76
C SER A 146 5.74 -2.01 -9.85
N LEU A 147 5.96 -2.13 -8.52
CA LEU A 147 4.87 -2.10 -7.54
C LEU A 147 4.08 -0.79 -7.62
N TYR A 148 4.77 0.35 -7.82
CA TYR A 148 4.17 1.68 -7.91
C TYR A 148 3.11 1.80 -9.01
N GLU A 149 3.26 1.08 -10.14
CA GLU A 149 2.30 1.08 -11.25
C GLU A 149 0.92 0.53 -10.85
N SER A 150 0.89 -0.36 -9.85
CA SER A 150 -0.33 -1.04 -9.41
C SER A 150 -0.88 -0.51 -8.08
N VAL A 151 -0.23 0.49 -7.44
CA VAL A 151 -0.68 1.02 -6.14
C VAL A 151 -2.14 1.50 -6.21
N LEU A 152 -2.46 2.38 -7.16
CA LEU A 152 -3.81 2.93 -7.26
C LEU A 152 -4.84 1.90 -7.77
N GLU A 153 -4.40 0.95 -8.58
CA GLU A 153 -5.28 -0.11 -9.07
C GLU A 153 -5.72 -1.05 -7.96
N THR A 154 -4.85 -1.30 -6.99
CA THR A 154 -5.11 -2.16 -5.84
C THR A 154 -5.75 -1.43 -4.66
N ASP A 155 -6.16 -0.17 -4.80
CA ASP A 155 -6.93 0.55 -3.78
C ASP A 155 -8.18 -0.24 -3.37
N PRO A 156 -8.28 -0.70 -2.12
CA PRO A 156 -9.40 -1.53 -1.66
C PRO A 156 -10.75 -0.79 -1.67
N ALA A 157 -10.75 0.54 -1.75
CA ALA A 157 -11.97 1.33 -1.94
C ALA A 157 -12.43 1.37 -3.42
N GLY A 158 -11.60 0.93 -4.36
CA GLY A 158 -11.88 0.96 -5.79
C GLY A 158 -11.85 2.36 -6.41
N ARG A 159 -11.69 3.41 -5.61
CA ARG A 159 -11.72 4.81 -6.08
C ARG A 159 -10.44 5.24 -6.81
N LYS A 160 -9.34 4.51 -6.65
CA LYS A 160 -8.02 4.91 -7.16
C LYS A 160 -7.64 6.32 -6.71
N MET A 161 -7.95 6.65 -5.45
CA MET A 161 -7.78 7.96 -4.82
C MET A 161 -8.53 9.13 -5.51
N ARG A 162 -9.52 8.86 -6.34
CA ARG A 162 -10.42 9.89 -6.88
C ARG A 162 -11.36 10.40 -5.78
N PRO A 163 -11.87 11.65 -5.91
CA PRO A 163 -12.87 12.17 -4.98
C PRO A 163 -14.06 11.23 -4.82
N PRO A 164 -14.68 11.16 -3.62
CA PRO A 164 -15.92 10.43 -3.43
C PRO A 164 -17.02 10.94 -4.37
N GLU A 165 -17.86 10.03 -4.90
CA GLU A 165 -19.02 10.44 -5.70
C GLU A 165 -20.01 11.22 -4.83
N GLY A 166 -20.45 12.38 -5.30
CA GLY A 166 -21.52 13.17 -4.66
C GLY A 166 -21.07 14.23 -3.65
N GLN A 167 -19.79 14.61 -3.63
CA GLN A 167 -19.32 15.82 -2.91
C GLN A 167 -19.19 17.01 -3.85
#